data_04126f6a255caa6e336f1d0dc70ac82e
#
_entry.id   04126f6a255caa6e336f1d0dc70ac82e
#
_cell.length_a   1.000
_cell.length_b   1.000
_cell.length_c   1.000
_cell.angle_alpha   90.00
_cell.angle_beta   90.00
_cell.angle_gamma   90.00
#
_symmetry.space_group_name_H-M   'P 1'
#
loop_
_entity.id
_entity.type
_entity.pdbx_description
1 polymer ?
#
loop_
_entity_poly.entity_id
_entity_poly.type
_entity_poly.pdbx_seq_one_letter_code
_entity_poly.pdbx_strand_id
1 'polypeptide(L)'
;MRSFILLLCLIPTIICAQNFSLEDQLKQAIKGKKAEIGIAVIIDGKDTVTVNNDIHYPLMSVFKFHQALALADYMGKKKQSLDTRLPIKKSDLKPDTYSPLRDKYPQGGIEMSIADLLKYTLQQSDNNACDILFDYQGGPDAVNKYIHSLGIRECAIVGTETAMHEDLDLCYQNWSTPLAAAELMEV
;
A
#
# COMPACT_ATOMS: atom_id res chain seq x y z
N MET A 1 22.85 -62.82 -50.30
CA MET A 1 22.95 -61.90 -49.08
C MET A 1 22.37 -60.55 -49.46
N ARG A 2 21.19 -60.20 -48.94
CA ARG A 2 20.55 -58.91 -49.18
C ARG A 2 20.80 -58.02 -47.94
N SER A 3 21.66 -57.02 -48.10
CA SER A 3 21.90 -56.01 -47.05
C SER A 3 20.72 -55.06 -46.95
N PHE A 4 20.09 -55.05 -45.77
CA PHE A 4 19.04 -54.06 -45.41
C PHE A 4 19.73 -52.85 -44.84
N ILE A 5 19.69 -51.71 -45.55
CA ILE A 5 20.15 -50.42 -45.04
C ILE A 5 18.97 -49.79 -44.25
N LEU A 6 19.14 -49.74 -42.94
CA LEU A 6 18.18 -49.06 -42.05
C LEU A 6 18.46 -47.54 -42.09
N LEU A 7 17.60 -46.77 -42.80
CA LEU A 7 17.70 -45.33 -42.85
C LEU A 7 17.07 -44.73 -41.58
N LEU A 8 17.91 -44.33 -40.62
CA LEU A 8 17.46 -43.70 -39.37
C LEU A 8 17.14 -42.22 -39.67
N CYS A 9 15.85 -41.87 -39.86
CA CYS A 9 15.39 -40.49 -39.97
C CYS A 9 15.48 -39.79 -38.60
N LEU A 10 16.51 -38.97 -38.40
CA LEU A 10 16.60 -38.04 -37.30
C LEU A 10 15.60 -36.89 -37.56
N ILE A 11 14.44 -36.96 -36.93
CA ILE A 11 13.49 -35.86 -36.88
C ILE A 11 14.04 -34.84 -35.88
N PRO A 12 14.42 -33.62 -36.30
CA PRO A 12 14.79 -32.58 -35.33
C PRO A 12 13.55 -32.18 -34.53
N THR A 13 13.51 -32.55 -33.27
CA THR A 13 12.56 -32.00 -32.32
C THR A 13 12.90 -30.52 -32.11
N ILE A 14 12.21 -29.63 -32.81
CA ILE A 14 12.26 -28.21 -32.51
C ILE A 14 11.60 -28.06 -31.14
N ILE A 15 12.42 -27.98 -30.09
CA ILE A 15 11.97 -27.55 -28.77
C ILE A 15 11.71 -26.03 -28.90
N CYS A 16 10.46 -25.67 -29.20
CA CYS A 16 10.02 -24.31 -29.09
C CYS A 16 10.05 -23.97 -27.61
N ALA A 17 11.12 -23.32 -27.15
CA ALA A 17 11.13 -22.70 -25.83
C ALA A 17 10.03 -21.63 -25.86
N GLN A 18 8.89 -21.92 -25.24
CA GLN A 18 7.85 -20.92 -25.01
C GLN A 18 8.45 -19.90 -24.03
N ASN A 19 8.90 -18.78 -24.54
CA ASN A 19 9.22 -17.62 -23.72
C ASN A 19 7.89 -17.07 -23.21
N PHE A 20 7.47 -17.51 -22.01
CA PHE A 20 6.34 -16.93 -21.31
C PHE A 20 6.67 -15.46 -21.00
N SER A 21 5.74 -14.58 -21.31
CA SER A 21 5.82 -13.19 -20.89
C SER A 21 5.89 -13.12 -19.35
N LEU A 22 6.39 -12.01 -18.80
CA LEU A 22 6.36 -11.80 -17.35
C LEU A 22 4.94 -11.90 -16.81
N GLU A 23 3.97 -11.35 -17.55
CA GLU A 23 2.54 -11.43 -17.20
C GLU A 23 2.06 -12.90 -17.10
N ASP A 24 2.41 -13.76 -18.08
CA ASP A 24 2.03 -15.16 -18.05
C ASP A 24 2.65 -15.91 -16.86
N GLN A 25 3.92 -15.60 -16.54
CA GLN A 25 4.62 -16.17 -15.39
C GLN A 25 3.94 -15.75 -14.08
N LEU A 26 3.56 -14.49 -13.94
CA LEU A 26 2.84 -13.98 -12.76
C LEU A 26 1.46 -14.62 -12.63
N LYS A 27 0.69 -14.71 -13.72
CA LYS A 27 -0.61 -15.42 -13.75
C LYS A 27 -0.49 -16.87 -13.33
N GLN A 28 0.57 -17.56 -13.79
CA GLN A 28 0.84 -18.93 -13.38
C GLN A 28 1.20 -19.05 -11.89
N ALA A 29 1.98 -18.11 -11.36
CA ALA A 29 2.39 -18.10 -9.96
C ALA A 29 1.22 -17.97 -8.98
N ILE A 30 0.17 -17.23 -9.36
CA ILE A 30 -1.02 -17.05 -8.53
C ILE A 30 -2.12 -18.10 -8.76
N LYS A 31 -2.02 -18.88 -9.85
CA LYS A 31 -3.03 -19.88 -10.21
C LYS A 31 -3.26 -20.89 -9.10
N GLY A 32 -4.53 -21.09 -8.73
CA GLY A 32 -4.94 -22.05 -7.70
C GLY A 32 -4.68 -21.60 -6.26
N LYS A 33 -4.21 -20.38 -6.03
CA LYS A 33 -4.16 -19.78 -4.69
C LYS A 33 -5.59 -19.50 -4.19
N LYS A 34 -5.82 -19.73 -2.89
CA LYS A 34 -7.11 -19.41 -2.25
C LYS A 34 -7.13 -17.94 -1.78
N ALA A 35 -6.86 -17.03 -2.70
CA ALA A 35 -6.83 -15.60 -2.45
C ALA A 35 -7.09 -14.85 -3.75
N GLU A 36 -7.67 -13.67 -3.68
CA GLU A 36 -7.68 -12.69 -4.76
C GLU A 36 -6.37 -11.92 -4.72
N ILE A 37 -5.62 -11.96 -5.81
CA ILE A 37 -4.26 -11.43 -5.87
C ILE A 37 -4.14 -10.48 -7.06
N GLY A 38 -3.80 -9.22 -6.77
CA GLY A 38 -3.41 -8.23 -7.76
C GLY A 38 -1.91 -8.02 -7.74
N ILE A 39 -1.33 -7.79 -8.90
CA ILE A 39 0.11 -7.55 -9.05
C ILE A 39 0.32 -6.37 -10.01
N ALA A 40 1.25 -5.50 -9.66
CA ALA A 40 1.83 -4.53 -10.58
C ALA A 40 3.35 -4.54 -10.44
N VAL A 41 4.04 -4.47 -11.56
CA VAL A 41 5.49 -4.37 -11.63
C VAL A 41 5.84 -3.23 -12.57
N ILE A 42 6.60 -2.26 -12.08
CA ILE A 42 7.18 -1.19 -12.88
C ILE A 42 8.68 -1.47 -13.01
N ILE A 43 9.18 -1.52 -14.24
CA ILE A 43 10.58 -1.83 -14.54
C ILE A 43 11.24 -0.58 -15.11
N ASP A 44 12.27 -0.09 -14.44
CA ASP A 44 13.06 1.11 -14.82
C ASP A 44 12.17 2.36 -15.08
N GLY A 45 11.03 2.48 -14.37
CA GLY A 45 10.07 3.58 -14.51
C GLY A 45 9.40 3.67 -15.90
N LYS A 46 9.39 2.60 -16.69
CA LYS A 46 8.92 2.60 -18.09
C LYS A 46 7.98 1.45 -18.41
N ASP A 47 8.44 0.23 -18.25
CA ASP A 47 7.67 -0.94 -18.63
C ASP A 47 6.79 -1.38 -17.45
N THR A 48 5.50 -1.53 -17.70
CA THR A 48 4.53 -1.90 -16.67
C THR A 48 3.87 -3.22 -17.03
N VAL A 49 3.85 -4.15 -16.07
CA VAL A 49 3.14 -5.42 -16.17
C VAL A 49 2.17 -5.54 -15.00
N THR A 50 0.91 -5.85 -15.29
CA THR A 50 -0.13 -5.96 -14.26
C THR A 50 -0.92 -7.26 -14.38
N VAL A 51 -1.44 -7.73 -13.26
CA VAL A 51 -2.41 -8.83 -13.17
C VAL A 51 -3.52 -8.41 -12.22
N ASN A 52 -4.79 -8.54 -12.63
CA ASN A 52 -5.98 -8.16 -11.88
C ASN A 52 -5.94 -6.69 -11.41
N ASN A 53 -5.55 -5.77 -12.31
CA ASN A 53 -5.40 -4.35 -11.97
C ASN A 53 -6.74 -3.57 -11.96
N ASP A 54 -7.80 -4.18 -12.40
CA ASP A 54 -9.17 -3.64 -12.40
C ASP A 54 -9.91 -3.85 -11.07
N ILE A 55 -9.30 -4.55 -10.13
CA ILE A 55 -9.87 -4.84 -8.82
C ILE A 55 -9.41 -3.79 -7.80
N HIS A 56 -10.37 -3.33 -6.97
CA HIS A 56 -10.10 -2.45 -5.84
C HIS A 56 -9.71 -3.28 -4.61
N TYR A 57 -8.44 -3.21 -4.24
CA TYR A 57 -7.93 -3.93 -3.06
C TYR A 57 -8.00 -3.01 -1.83
N PRO A 58 -8.58 -3.47 -0.71
CA PRO A 58 -8.60 -2.69 0.51
C PRO A 58 -7.18 -2.45 1.02
N LEU A 59 -6.87 -1.19 1.30
CA LEU A 59 -5.52 -0.79 1.70
C LEU A 59 -5.14 -1.25 3.10
N MET A 60 -6.13 -1.43 3.99
CA MET A 60 -5.86 -1.69 5.39
C MET A 60 -4.74 -0.74 5.90
N SER A 61 -3.79 -1.18 6.70
CA SER A 61 -2.71 -0.30 7.17
C SER A 61 -1.75 0.24 6.10
N VAL A 62 -1.86 -0.19 4.85
CA VAL A 62 -1.06 0.38 3.74
C VAL A 62 -1.40 1.86 3.52
N PHE A 63 -2.64 2.28 3.80
CA PHE A 63 -3.04 3.69 3.65
C PHE A 63 -2.26 4.66 4.55
N LYS A 64 -1.61 4.18 5.62
CA LYS A 64 -0.71 4.96 6.48
C LYS A 64 0.49 5.54 5.71
N PHE A 65 0.93 4.86 4.65
CA PHE A 65 1.96 5.39 3.76
C PHE A 65 1.44 6.60 2.96
N HIS A 66 0.23 6.51 2.43
CA HIS A 66 -0.44 7.65 1.75
C HIS A 66 -0.56 8.85 2.69
N GLN A 67 -0.99 8.59 3.92
CA GLN A 67 -1.10 9.60 4.97
C GLN A 67 0.24 10.27 5.28
N ALA A 68 1.34 9.51 5.38
CA ALA A 68 2.66 10.03 5.67
C ALA A 68 3.22 10.90 4.53
N LEU A 69 2.98 10.54 3.27
CA LEU A 69 3.36 11.36 2.11
C LEU A 69 2.61 12.70 2.09
N ALA A 70 1.29 12.66 2.31
CA ALA A 70 0.49 13.88 2.39
C ALA A 70 0.90 14.78 3.57
N LEU A 71 1.29 14.17 4.70
CA LEU A 71 1.82 14.90 5.85
C LEU A 71 3.12 15.62 5.51
N ALA A 72 4.03 14.97 4.77
CA ALA A 72 5.29 15.60 4.36
C ALA A 72 5.04 16.85 3.50
N ASP A 73 4.12 16.78 2.53
CA ASP A 73 3.70 17.93 1.72
C ASP A 73 3.05 19.04 2.58
N TYR A 74 2.11 18.64 3.46
CA TYR A 74 1.45 19.58 4.37
C TYR A 74 2.45 20.35 5.23
N MET A 75 3.40 19.64 5.82
CA MET A 75 4.46 20.24 6.65
C MET A 75 5.36 21.17 5.83
N GLY A 76 5.74 20.78 4.62
CA GLY A 76 6.51 21.61 3.70
C GLY A 76 5.80 22.95 3.40
N LYS A 77 4.51 22.91 3.08
CA LYS A 77 3.67 24.09 2.85
C LYS A 77 3.56 24.98 4.09
N LYS A 78 3.55 24.42 5.27
CA LYS A 78 3.48 25.13 6.56
C LYS A 78 4.84 25.56 7.11
N LYS A 79 5.95 25.18 6.44
CA LYS A 79 7.34 25.39 6.89
C LYS A 79 7.59 24.81 8.29
N GLN A 80 7.01 23.67 8.57
CA GLN A 80 7.15 22.92 9.82
C GLN A 80 8.23 21.84 9.70
N SER A 81 8.84 21.48 10.82
CA SER A 81 9.82 20.41 10.89
C SER A 81 9.25 19.15 11.55
N LEU A 82 9.92 18.02 11.38
CA LEU A 82 9.60 16.76 12.05
C LEU A 82 9.69 16.85 13.57
N ASP A 83 10.41 17.86 14.10
CA ASP A 83 10.51 18.12 15.54
C ASP A 83 9.29 18.87 16.10
N THR A 84 8.35 19.33 15.23
CA THR A 84 7.09 19.93 15.65
C THR A 84 6.38 18.97 16.61
N ARG A 85 6.01 19.49 17.79
CA ARG A 85 5.40 18.67 18.84
C ARG A 85 3.89 18.85 18.85
N LEU A 86 3.18 17.76 18.98
CA LEU A 86 1.73 17.72 19.09
C LEU A 86 1.33 17.25 20.50
N PRO A 87 0.33 17.88 21.13
CA PRO A 87 -0.22 17.41 22.39
C PRO A 87 -1.01 16.11 22.15
N ILE A 88 -0.73 15.08 22.92
CA ILE A 88 -1.46 13.82 22.92
C ILE A 88 -2.38 13.79 24.12
N LYS A 89 -3.68 13.94 23.89
CA LYS A 89 -4.69 13.90 24.93
C LYS A 89 -5.12 12.46 25.19
N LYS A 90 -5.69 12.21 26.36
CA LYS A 90 -6.29 10.90 26.65
C LYS A 90 -7.43 10.55 25.68
N SER A 91 -8.19 11.55 25.23
CA SER A 91 -9.27 11.37 24.23
C SER A 91 -8.81 10.87 22.87
N ASP A 92 -7.54 11.13 22.51
CA ASP A 92 -6.95 10.74 21.24
C ASP A 92 -6.50 9.26 21.25
N LEU A 93 -6.43 8.67 22.44
CA LEU A 93 -5.97 7.31 22.69
C LEU A 93 -7.18 6.36 22.85
N LYS A 94 -7.78 5.96 21.74
CA LYS A 94 -8.95 5.07 21.73
C LYS A 94 -8.58 3.69 22.32
N PRO A 95 -9.44 3.10 23.19
CA PRO A 95 -9.11 1.87 23.89
C PRO A 95 -9.18 0.62 23.00
N ASP A 96 -10.13 0.58 22.08
CA ASP A 96 -10.53 -0.63 21.37
C ASP A 96 -9.82 -0.78 20.01
N THR A 97 -8.58 -0.30 19.89
CA THR A 97 -7.78 -0.42 18.68
C THR A 97 -6.33 -0.79 19.01
N TYR A 98 -5.59 -1.26 18.01
CA TYR A 98 -4.18 -1.55 18.17
C TYR A 98 -3.35 -0.28 18.31
N SER A 99 -2.70 -0.05 19.46
CA SER A 99 -1.92 1.16 19.70
C SER A 99 -0.84 0.98 20.76
N PRO A 100 0.40 0.66 20.36
CA PRO A 100 1.57 0.71 21.23
C PRO A 100 1.79 2.08 21.90
N LEU A 101 1.41 3.17 21.23
CA LEU A 101 1.45 4.52 21.79
C LEU A 101 0.56 4.61 23.04
N ARG A 102 -0.70 4.18 22.95
CA ARG A 102 -1.64 4.16 24.08
C ARG A 102 -1.12 3.26 25.18
N ASP A 103 -0.62 2.08 24.83
CA ASP A 103 -0.15 1.10 25.83
C ASP A 103 1.03 1.65 26.64
N LYS A 104 1.87 2.47 26.02
CA LYS A 104 2.99 3.15 26.70
C LYS A 104 2.56 4.40 27.48
N TYR A 105 1.58 5.13 26.98
CA TYR A 105 1.12 6.41 27.58
C TYR A 105 -0.40 6.44 27.80
N PRO A 106 -0.96 5.54 28.61
CA PRO A 106 -2.42 5.31 28.68
C PRO A 106 -3.23 6.51 29.19
N GLN A 107 -2.60 7.47 29.84
CA GLN A 107 -3.26 8.68 30.33
C GLN A 107 -3.13 9.87 29.36
N GLY A 108 -2.35 9.76 28.28
CA GLY A 108 -2.01 10.91 27.47
C GLY A 108 -1.32 12.02 28.28
N GLY A 109 -1.62 13.27 28.01
CA GLY A 109 -1.06 14.43 28.74
C GLY A 109 0.43 14.65 28.43
N ILE A 110 0.89 14.17 27.30
CA ILE A 110 2.27 14.30 26.82
C ILE A 110 2.31 15.10 25.53
N GLU A 111 3.47 15.58 25.17
CA GLU A 111 3.76 16.08 23.82
C GLU A 111 4.69 15.13 23.10
N MET A 112 4.42 14.87 21.81
CA MET A 112 5.23 14.00 20.97
C MET A 112 5.59 14.69 19.65
N SER A 113 6.80 14.46 19.16
CA SER A 113 7.22 14.99 17.86
C SER A 113 6.49 14.27 16.72
N ILE A 114 6.31 14.97 15.60
CA ILE A 114 5.75 14.33 14.38
C ILE A 114 6.64 13.18 13.94
N ALA A 115 7.98 13.29 14.09
CA ALA A 115 8.90 12.18 13.82
C ALA A 115 8.57 10.93 14.63
N ASP A 116 8.28 11.07 15.92
CA ASP A 116 7.98 9.92 16.77
C ASP A 116 6.56 9.37 16.49
N LEU A 117 5.58 10.22 16.20
CA LEU A 117 4.26 9.77 15.75
C LEU A 117 4.34 8.98 14.44
N LEU A 118 5.16 9.44 13.47
CA LEU A 118 5.42 8.70 12.24
C LEU A 118 6.08 7.34 12.49
N LYS A 119 7.00 7.23 13.47
CA LYS A 119 7.57 5.93 13.86
C LYS A 119 6.49 4.98 14.39
N TYR A 120 5.61 5.46 15.26
CA TYR A 120 4.48 4.66 15.73
C TYR A 120 3.58 4.24 14.56
N THR A 121 3.20 5.18 13.69
CA THR A 121 2.31 4.94 12.56
C THR A 121 2.90 3.96 11.54
N LEU A 122 4.14 4.19 11.08
CA LEU A 122 4.72 3.45 9.95
C LEU A 122 5.48 2.19 10.38
N GLN A 123 6.20 2.21 11.52
CA GLN A 123 7.02 1.07 11.94
C GLN A 123 6.25 0.11 12.84
N GLN A 124 5.27 0.61 13.58
CA GLN A 124 4.50 -0.19 14.53
C GLN A 124 3.02 -0.31 14.13
N SER A 125 2.62 0.32 13.04
CA SER A 125 1.22 0.32 12.55
C SER A 125 0.20 0.82 13.59
N ASP A 126 0.59 1.77 14.43
CA ASP A 126 -0.23 2.33 15.51
C ASP A 126 -1.42 3.11 14.97
N ASN A 127 -2.62 2.73 15.36
CA ASN A 127 -3.85 3.31 14.84
C ASN A 127 -4.14 4.68 15.46
N ASN A 128 -3.91 4.88 16.75
CA ASN A 128 -4.12 6.18 17.39
C ASN A 128 -3.10 7.22 16.88
N ALA A 129 -1.84 6.84 16.72
CA ALA A 129 -0.84 7.75 16.15
C ALA A 129 -1.20 8.15 14.71
N CYS A 130 -1.73 7.22 13.92
CA CYS A 130 -2.23 7.49 12.58
C CYS A 130 -3.37 8.52 12.60
N ASP A 131 -4.38 8.32 13.44
CA ASP A 131 -5.54 9.21 13.52
C ASP A 131 -5.16 10.61 14.04
N ILE A 132 -4.25 10.71 15.01
CA ILE A 132 -3.69 11.98 15.47
C ILE A 132 -3.03 12.75 14.31
N LEU A 133 -2.30 12.06 13.44
CA LEU A 133 -1.68 12.69 12.27
C LEU A 133 -2.70 13.04 11.19
N PHE A 134 -3.77 12.25 11.00
CA PHE A 134 -4.88 12.62 10.13
C PHE A 134 -5.56 13.92 10.60
N ASP A 135 -5.89 14.02 11.88
CA ASP A 135 -6.50 15.22 12.44
C ASP A 135 -5.60 16.45 12.25
N TYR A 136 -4.30 16.30 12.46
CA TYR A 136 -3.32 17.36 12.30
C TYR A 136 -3.24 17.91 10.88
N GLN A 137 -3.33 17.08 9.86
CA GLN A 137 -3.17 17.46 8.45
C GLN A 137 -4.50 17.76 7.71
N GLY A 138 -5.65 17.60 8.37
CA GLY A 138 -6.96 17.94 7.80
C GLY A 138 -7.79 16.75 7.33
N GLY A 139 -7.50 15.57 7.85
CA GLY A 139 -8.31 14.35 7.66
C GLY A 139 -8.06 13.59 6.36
N PRO A 140 -8.83 12.49 6.15
CA PRO A 140 -8.70 11.64 4.97
C PRO A 140 -8.90 12.37 3.64
N ASP A 141 -9.84 13.31 3.57
CA ASP A 141 -10.10 14.11 2.36
C ASP A 141 -8.87 14.90 1.91
N ALA A 142 -8.10 15.47 2.84
CA ALA A 142 -6.89 16.21 2.51
C ALA A 142 -5.82 15.26 1.95
N VAL A 143 -5.67 14.08 2.52
CA VAL A 143 -4.78 13.03 2.04
C VAL A 143 -5.18 12.57 0.64
N ASN A 144 -6.47 12.23 0.45
CA ASN A 144 -6.98 11.79 -0.85
C ASN A 144 -6.75 12.83 -1.95
N LYS A 145 -7.03 14.11 -1.67
CA LYS A 145 -6.77 15.21 -2.60
C LYS A 145 -5.29 15.33 -2.96
N TYR A 146 -4.40 15.17 -1.98
CA TYR A 146 -2.97 15.21 -2.22
C TYR A 146 -2.53 14.08 -3.14
N ILE A 147 -2.89 12.84 -2.85
CA ILE A 147 -2.54 11.66 -3.67
C ILE A 147 -3.06 11.83 -5.11
N HIS A 148 -4.30 12.28 -5.26
CA HIS A 148 -4.85 12.57 -6.60
C HIS A 148 -4.11 13.72 -7.32
N SER A 149 -3.53 14.68 -6.59
CA SER A 149 -2.74 15.76 -7.19
C SER A 149 -1.41 15.30 -7.77
N LEU A 150 -0.91 14.13 -7.32
CA LEU A 150 0.27 13.46 -7.88
C LEU A 150 -0.03 12.73 -9.20
N GLY A 151 -1.30 12.69 -9.65
CA GLY A 151 -1.75 11.98 -10.84
C GLY A 151 -2.30 10.59 -10.55
N ILE A 152 -2.13 10.07 -9.33
CA ILE A 152 -2.58 8.73 -8.92
C ILE A 152 -4.07 8.78 -8.61
N ARG A 153 -4.90 8.23 -9.52
CA ARG A 153 -6.37 8.36 -9.48
C ARG A 153 -7.09 7.10 -9.02
N GLU A 154 -6.51 5.93 -9.28
CA GLU A 154 -7.11 4.63 -9.01
C GLU A 154 -6.87 4.20 -7.55
N CYS A 155 -7.17 5.11 -6.62
CA CYS A 155 -7.15 4.88 -5.17
C CYS A 155 -8.15 5.81 -4.46
N ALA A 156 -8.57 5.43 -3.26
CA ALA A 156 -9.39 6.27 -2.40
C ALA A 156 -8.94 6.17 -0.94
N ILE A 157 -8.88 7.31 -0.26
CA ILE A 157 -8.66 7.42 1.18
C ILE A 157 -9.88 8.14 1.76
N VAL A 158 -10.75 7.41 2.43
CA VAL A 158 -12.08 7.87 2.88
C VAL A 158 -12.19 7.87 4.40
N GLY A 159 -11.67 6.84 5.07
CA GLY A 159 -11.82 6.63 6.50
C GLY A 159 -10.52 6.71 7.28
N THR A 160 -10.62 7.12 8.56
CA THR A 160 -9.56 6.99 9.57
C THR A 160 -9.60 5.60 10.19
N GLU A 161 -8.62 5.25 11.03
CA GLU A 161 -8.62 3.98 11.77
C GLU A 161 -9.81 3.87 12.72
N THR A 162 -10.16 4.96 13.40
CA THR A 162 -11.35 5.01 14.28
C THR A 162 -12.63 4.78 13.48
N ALA A 163 -12.80 5.47 12.34
CA ALA A 163 -13.99 5.32 11.50
C ALA A 163 -14.14 3.88 10.96
N MET A 164 -13.04 3.27 10.49
CA MET A 164 -13.03 1.87 10.03
C MET A 164 -13.30 0.87 11.16
N HIS A 165 -12.95 1.19 12.41
CA HIS A 165 -13.26 0.35 13.57
C HIS A 165 -14.75 0.41 13.94
N GLU A 166 -15.36 1.59 13.81
CA GLU A 166 -16.80 1.82 14.07
C GLU A 166 -17.69 1.25 12.96
N ASP A 167 -17.22 1.30 11.70
CA ASP A 167 -17.92 0.76 10.53
C ASP A 167 -16.91 -0.02 9.66
N LEU A 168 -16.97 -1.35 9.73
CA LEU A 168 -16.05 -2.23 8.99
C LEU A 168 -16.19 -2.13 7.47
N ASP A 169 -17.32 -1.68 6.95
CA ASP A 169 -17.51 -1.49 5.51
C ASP A 169 -16.61 -0.36 4.98
N LEU A 170 -16.21 0.60 5.83
CA LEU A 170 -15.25 1.63 5.49
C LEU A 170 -13.84 1.08 5.19
N CYS A 171 -13.49 -0.11 5.71
CA CYS A 171 -12.22 -0.75 5.37
C CYS A 171 -12.08 -1.00 3.86
N TYR A 172 -13.20 -1.26 3.17
CA TYR A 172 -13.24 -1.48 1.72
C TYR A 172 -13.33 -0.18 0.91
N GLN A 173 -13.61 0.95 1.56
CA GLN A 173 -13.63 2.26 0.92
C GLN A 173 -12.26 2.94 0.89
N ASN A 174 -11.32 2.50 1.73
CA ASN A 174 -9.90 2.80 1.60
C ASN A 174 -9.27 1.75 0.68
N TRP A 175 -9.12 2.06 -0.60
CA TRP A 175 -8.68 1.08 -1.61
C TRP A 175 -7.65 1.65 -2.58
N SER A 176 -6.93 0.77 -3.26
CA SER A 176 -6.08 1.07 -4.40
C SER A 176 -6.10 -0.08 -5.42
N THR A 177 -5.83 0.25 -6.68
CA THR A 177 -5.42 -0.78 -7.64
C THR A 177 -3.93 -1.12 -7.44
N PRO A 178 -3.47 -2.31 -7.87
CA PRO A 178 -2.06 -2.67 -7.79
C PRO A 178 -1.13 -1.65 -8.46
N LEU A 179 -1.49 -1.14 -9.64
CA LEU A 179 -0.67 -0.17 -10.35
C LEU A 179 -0.60 1.17 -9.62
N ALA A 180 -1.72 1.70 -9.13
CA ALA A 180 -1.73 2.95 -8.38
C ALA A 180 -0.87 2.87 -7.11
N ALA A 181 -0.87 1.71 -6.44
CA ALA A 181 0.00 1.48 -5.29
C ALA A 181 1.49 1.43 -5.68
N ALA A 182 1.83 0.85 -6.84
CA ALA A 182 3.20 0.83 -7.36
C ALA A 182 3.66 2.22 -7.80
N GLU A 183 2.84 2.97 -8.52
CA GLU A 183 3.12 4.35 -8.96
C GLU A 183 3.39 5.28 -7.77
N LEU A 184 2.67 5.10 -6.66
CA LEU A 184 2.89 5.89 -5.45
C LEU A 184 4.28 5.67 -4.83
N MET A 185 4.93 4.55 -5.09
CA MET A 185 6.28 4.26 -4.61
C MET A 185 7.38 4.90 -5.46
N GLU A 186 7.04 5.45 -6.63
CA GLU A 186 7.98 6.12 -7.54
C GLU A 186 7.96 7.64 -7.43
N VAL A 187 7.10 8.20 -6.58
CA VAL A 187 6.92 9.66 -6.38
C VAL A 187 8.04 10.29 -5.58
#